data_d03ab6e9cbf45ceac6d88328781e224d
#
_entry.id   d03ab6e9cbf45ceac6d88328781e224d
#
_cell.length_a   1.000
_cell.length_b   1.000
_cell.length_c   1.000
_cell.angle_alpha   90.00
_cell.angle_beta   90.00
_cell.angle_gamma   90.00
#
_symmetry.space_group_name_H-M   'P 1'
#
loop_
_entity.id
_entity.type
_entity.pdbx_description
1 polymer ?
#
loop_
_entity_poly.entity_id
_entity_poly.type
_entity_poly.pdbx_seq_one_letter_code
_entity_poly.pdbx_strand_id
1 'polypeptide(L)'
;QSFVYEPLGLLAEDIRPNGNILCYPVITSGVFAHRGSFNELCRGLDQEKYLKLTSLEKQAGTQNPPTFIWHTNEDQAVPVENSFLYTAALRKAKVSVEFHMYAHGWHGLSLANEETKCDKDGELPKVQSWMGLSITWIKDLGREY
;
A
#
# COMPACT_ATOMS: atom_id res chain seq x y z
N GLN A 1 -7.50 6.69 12.58
CA GLN A 1 -8.86 7.02 13.05
C GLN A 1 -8.83 7.01 14.58
N SER A 2 -9.35 8.07 15.21
CA SER A 2 -9.22 8.32 16.65
C SER A 2 -9.75 7.18 17.54
N PHE A 3 -10.81 6.51 17.11
CA PHE A 3 -11.38 5.39 17.87
C PHE A 3 -10.44 4.17 18.04
N VAL A 4 -9.32 4.14 17.31
CA VAL A 4 -8.32 3.06 17.43
C VAL A 4 -7.28 3.37 18.49
N TYR A 5 -6.82 4.60 18.60
CA TYR A 5 -5.69 4.99 19.45
C TYR A 5 -6.07 5.77 20.70
N GLU A 6 -7.13 6.56 20.68
CA GLU A 6 -7.60 7.30 21.86
C GLU A 6 -7.90 6.42 23.07
N PRO A 7 -8.56 5.23 22.91
CA PRO A 7 -8.76 4.32 24.04
C PRO A 7 -7.47 3.78 24.66
N LEU A 8 -6.34 3.88 23.93
CA LEU A 8 -5.01 3.47 24.41
C LEU A 8 -4.23 4.62 25.04
N GLY A 9 -4.83 5.82 25.13
CA GLY A 9 -4.16 7.02 25.65
C GLY A 9 -3.08 7.58 24.72
N LEU A 10 -3.13 7.22 23.42
CA LEU A 10 -2.17 7.69 22.41
C LEU A 10 -2.72 8.90 21.65
N LEU A 11 -1.82 9.77 21.21
CA LEU A 11 -2.11 10.86 20.30
C LEU A 11 -1.89 10.42 18.84
N ALA A 12 -2.45 11.14 17.88
CA ALA A 12 -2.27 10.84 16.45
C ALA A 12 -0.80 10.88 16.01
N GLU A 13 -0.03 11.81 16.59
CA GLU A 13 1.41 11.95 16.34
C GLU A 13 2.23 10.76 16.84
N ASP A 14 1.83 10.12 17.96
CA ASP A 14 2.54 8.97 18.53
C ASP A 14 2.53 7.75 17.62
N ILE A 15 1.49 7.62 16.78
CA ILE A 15 1.29 6.48 15.89
C ILE A 15 1.52 6.80 14.42
N ARG A 16 1.82 8.05 14.08
CA ARG A 16 2.05 8.46 12.69
C ARG A 16 3.44 8.04 12.23
N PRO A 17 3.58 7.18 11.21
CA PRO A 17 4.88 6.84 10.65
C PRO A 17 5.47 8.03 9.87
N ASN A 18 6.79 8.07 9.75
CA ASN A 18 7.50 9.09 8.96
C ASN A 18 7.34 8.87 7.44
N GLY A 19 7.07 7.63 7.03
CA GLY A 19 6.83 7.24 5.65
C GLY A 19 6.23 5.85 5.56
N ASN A 20 5.59 5.54 4.45
CA ASN A 20 5.03 4.22 4.15
C ASN A 20 5.75 3.59 2.97
N ILE A 21 6.07 2.30 3.06
CA ILE A 21 6.44 1.47 1.91
C ILE A 21 5.35 0.43 1.72
N LEU A 22 4.65 0.49 0.62
CA LEU A 22 3.51 -0.38 0.31
C LEU A 22 3.85 -1.27 -0.87
N CYS A 23 3.82 -2.57 -0.64
CA CYS A 23 4.08 -3.59 -1.65
C CYS A 23 2.75 -4.19 -2.09
N TYR A 24 2.39 -4.04 -3.35
CA TYR A 24 1.14 -4.58 -3.95
C TYR A 24 -0.07 -4.48 -2.99
N PRO A 25 -0.41 -3.28 -2.48
CA PRO A 25 -1.34 -3.12 -1.36
C PRO A 25 -2.79 -3.36 -1.75
N VAL A 26 -3.56 -3.93 -0.83
CA VAL A 26 -5.04 -3.90 -0.87
C VAL A 26 -5.49 -2.53 -0.36
N ILE A 27 -6.15 -1.76 -1.18
CA ILE A 27 -6.53 -0.37 -0.92
C ILE A 27 -8.04 -0.16 -0.93
N THR A 28 -8.70 -0.55 -2.03
CA THR A 28 -10.11 -0.22 -2.26
C THR A 28 -11.05 -1.37 -1.90
N SER A 29 -12.17 -1.05 -1.26
CA SER A 29 -13.30 -1.97 -1.09
C SER A 29 -14.27 -1.94 -2.29
N GLY A 30 -13.96 -1.16 -3.33
CA GLY A 30 -14.77 -0.96 -4.52
C GLY A 30 -14.70 -2.12 -5.54
N VAL A 31 -14.79 -1.78 -6.84
CA VAL A 31 -14.83 -2.76 -7.94
C VAL A 31 -13.54 -3.58 -8.06
N PHE A 32 -12.39 -3.00 -7.70
CA PHE A 32 -11.08 -3.66 -7.73
C PHE A 32 -10.69 -4.28 -6.37
N ALA A 33 -11.65 -4.49 -5.48
CA ALA A 33 -11.36 -5.04 -4.15
C ALA A 33 -10.87 -6.48 -4.21
N HIS A 34 -9.85 -6.81 -3.44
CA HIS A 34 -9.56 -8.19 -3.08
C HIS A 34 -10.56 -8.66 -2.03
N ARG A 35 -11.67 -9.26 -2.49
CA ARG A 35 -12.83 -9.59 -1.65
C ARG A 35 -12.49 -10.47 -0.45
N GLY A 36 -11.56 -11.41 -0.61
CA GLY A 36 -11.11 -12.28 0.48
C GLY A 36 -10.60 -11.48 1.68
N SER A 37 -9.72 -10.49 1.45
CA SER A 37 -9.20 -9.63 2.51
C SER A 37 -10.32 -8.89 3.25
N PHE A 38 -11.27 -8.30 2.53
CA PHE A 38 -12.36 -7.55 3.16
C PHE A 38 -13.34 -8.44 3.91
N ASN A 39 -13.64 -9.64 3.39
CA ASN A 39 -14.52 -10.59 4.06
C ASN A 39 -13.92 -11.01 5.42
N GLU A 40 -12.60 -11.27 5.46
CA GLU A 40 -11.93 -11.62 6.72
C GLU A 40 -11.82 -10.43 7.66
N LEU A 41 -11.42 -9.26 7.15
CA LEU A 41 -11.26 -8.04 7.95
C LEU A 41 -12.58 -7.58 8.60
N CYS A 42 -13.68 -7.73 7.88
CA CYS A 42 -15.00 -7.27 8.32
C CYS A 42 -15.87 -8.40 8.91
N ARG A 43 -15.30 -9.59 9.13
CA ARG A 43 -16.04 -10.74 9.67
C ARG A 43 -16.70 -10.39 11.02
N GLY A 44 -18.02 -10.56 11.10
CA GLY A 44 -18.78 -10.26 12.33
C GLY A 44 -18.98 -8.77 12.63
N LEU A 45 -18.61 -7.89 11.71
CA LEU A 45 -18.76 -6.44 11.83
C LEU A 45 -19.86 -5.93 10.88
N ASP A 46 -20.31 -4.68 11.07
CA ASP A 46 -21.16 -3.96 10.11
C ASP A 46 -20.37 -3.73 8.83
N GLN A 47 -20.60 -4.60 7.83
CA GLN A 47 -19.85 -4.59 6.58
C GLN A 47 -19.98 -3.26 5.84
N GLU A 48 -21.15 -2.64 5.77
CA GLU A 48 -21.32 -1.39 5.03
C GLU A 48 -20.46 -0.27 5.63
N LYS A 49 -20.47 -0.15 6.95
CA LYS A 49 -19.66 0.82 7.69
C LYS A 49 -18.18 0.57 7.52
N TYR A 50 -17.74 -0.67 7.73
CA TYR A 50 -16.31 -1.00 7.71
C TYR A 50 -15.73 -1.01 6.29
N LEU A 51 -16.45 -1.42 5.26
CA LEU A 51 -16.01 -1.28 3.87
C LEU A 51 -15.78 0.18 3.47
N LYS A 52 -16.60 1.11 3.95
CA LYS A 52 -16.38 2.56 3.75
C LYS A 52 -15.10 3.03 4.44
N LEU A 53 -14.87 2.59 5.68
CA LEU A 53 -13.69 2.96 6.48
C LEU A 53 -12.39 2.39 5.94
N THR A 54 -12.44 1.20 5.36
CA THR A 54 -11.27 0.48 4.84
C THR A 54 -10.98 0.76 3.37
N SER A 55 -11.78 1.56 2.68
CA SER A 55 -11.48 2.10 1.34
C SER A 55 -10.47 3.25 1.49
N LEU A 56 -9.17 2.93 1.49
CA LEU A 56 -8.11 3.86 1.88
C LEU A 56 -7.96 5.02 0.91
N GLU A 57 -8.30 4.83 -0.36
CA GLU A 57 -8.34 5.91 -1.37
C GLU A 57 -9.34 7.01 -1.02
N LYS A 58 -10.36 6.69 -0.22
CA LYS A 58 -11.36 7.65 0.28
C LYS A 58 -10.96 8.30 1.60
N GLN A 59 -9.96 7.73 2.28
CA GLN A 59 -9.46 8.21 3.57
C GLN A 59 -8.17 9.04 3.41
N ALA A 60 -7.61 9.11 2.21
CA ALA A 60 -6.39 9.84 1.95
C ALA A 60 -6.57 11.34 2.20
N GLY A 61 -5.64 11.93 2.94
CA GLY A 61 -5.64 13.35 3.30
C GLY A 61 -4.23 13.81 3.70
N THR A 62 -4.10 15.06 4.11
CA THR A 62 -2.81 15.67 4.51
C THR A 62 -2.17 15.00 5.72
N GLN A 63 -2.92 14.21 6.48
CA GLN A 63 -2.42 13.40 7.60
C GLN A 63 -1.60 12.20 7.15
N ASN A 64 -1.70 11.77 5.89
CA ASN A 64 -0.91 10.64 5.38
C ASN A 64 0.56 11.03 5.29
N PRO A 65 1.49 10.13 5.67
CA PRO A 65 2.91 10.35 5.47
C PRO A 65 3.29 10.20 3.99
N PRO A 66 4.47 10.67 3.57
CA PRO A 66 5.06 10.32 2.29
C PRO A 66 5.00 8.82 2.04
N THR A 67 4.74 8.41 0.82
CA THR A 67 4.47 7.01 0.52
C THR A 67 5.23 6.53 -0.71
N PHE A 68 5.95 5.42 -0.57
CA PHE A 68 6.52 4.64 -1.67
C PHE A 68 5.61 3.46 -1.95
N ILE A 69 5.26 3.23 -3.22
CA ILE A 69 4.40 2.12 -3.65
C ILE A 69 5.09 1.36 -4.77
N TRP A 70 4.96 0.04 -4.78
CA TRP A 70 5.22 -0.73 -5.97
C TRP A 70 4.18 -1.83 -6.19
N HIS A 71 3.97 -2.20 -7.46
CA HIS A 71 2.98 -3.18 -7.88
C HIS A 71 3.36 -3.78 -9.22
N THR A 72 2.83 -4.95 -9.55
CA THR A 72 2.96 -5.54 -10.89
C THR A 72 1.65 -5.42 -11.67
N ASN A 73 1.74 -5.19 -12.97
CA ASN A 73 0.57 -5.04 -13.84
C ASN A 73 -0.23 -6.35 -13.98
N GLU A 74 0.42 -7.50 -13.82
CA GLU A 74 -0.19 -8.82 -13.99
C GLU A 74 -0.72 -9.41 -12.69
N ASP A 75 -0.74 -8.66 -11.59
CA ASP A 75 -1.31 -9.12 -10.32
C ASP A 75 -2.81 -9.35 -10.45
N GLN A 76 -3.20 -10.62 -10.49
CA GLN A 76 -4.60 -11.03 -10.62
C GLN A 76 -5.30 -11.20 -9.27
N ALA A 77 -4.57 -11.28 -8.17
CA ALA A 77 -5.15 -11.39 -6.83
C ALA A 77 -5.57 -10.02 -6.29
N VAL A 78 -4.66 -9.04 -6.37
CA VAL A 78 -4.93 -7.65 -6.02
C VAL A 78 -4.67 -6.78 -7.25
N PRO A 79 -5.72 -6.37 -7.98
CA PRO A 79 -5.55 -5.56 -9.19
C PRO A 79 -4.74 -4.30 -8.94
N VAL A 80 -3.82 -3.98 -9.88
CA VAL A 80 -2.92 -2.82 -9.79
C VAL A 80 -3.67 -1.49 -9.65
N GLU A 81 -4.94 -1.45 -10.01
CA GLU A 81 -5.84 -0.31 -9.81
C GLU A 81 -5.94 0.13 -8.36
N ASN A 82 -5.71 -0.78 -7.39
CA ASN A 82 -5.59 -0.42 -5.98
C ASN A 82 -4.50 0.64 -5.78
N SER A 83 -3.32 0.42 -6.35
CA SER A 83 -2.21 1.36 -6.28
C SER A 83 -2.46 2.65 -7.07
N PHE A 84 -3.12 2.57 -8.24
CA PHE A 84 -3.50 3.77 -9.01
C PHE A 84 -4.46 4.67 -8.23
N LEU A 85 -5.50 4.09 -7.64
CA LEU A 85 -6.50 4.83 -6.87
C LEU A 85 -5.87 5.53 -5.68
N TYR A 86 -4.99 4.82 -4.95
CA TYR A 86 -4.34 5.41 -3.77
C TYR A 86 -3.33 6.49 -4.14
N THR A 87 -2.51 6.25 -5.17
CA THR A 87 -1.58 7.25 -5.69
C THR A 87 -2.31 8.52 -6.12
N ALA A 88 -3.43 8.39 -6.84
CA ALA A 88 -4.23 9.54 -7.26
C ALA A 88 -4.81 10.30 -6.04
N ALA A 89 -5.29 9.57 -5.03
CA ALA A 89 -5.84 10.16 -3.82
C ALA A 89 -4.78 10.92 -2.99
N LEU A 90 -3.58 10.32 -2.82
CA LEU A 90 -2.45 10.96 -2.13
C LEU A 90 -2.00 12.24 -2.86
N ARG A 91 -1.87 12.19 -4.19
CA ARG A 91 -1.52 13.37 -5.00
C ARG A 91 -2.56 14.49 -4.88
N LYS A 92 -3.85 14.14 -4.90
CA LYS A 92 -4.94 15.11 -4.68
C LYS A 92 -4.82 15.76 -3.30
N ALA A 93 -4.41 15.00 -2.29
CA ALA A 93 -4.16 15.48 -0.92
C ALA A 93 -2.82 16.23 -0.77
N LYS A 94 -2.03 16.39 -1.85
CA LYS A 94 -0.69 17.00 -1.86
C LYS A 94 0.32 16.25 -0.95
N VAL A 95 0.14 14.96 -0.80
CA VAL A 95 1.08 14.06 -0.12
C VAL A 95 2.10 13.56 -1.15
N SER A 96 3.37 13.57 -0.79
CA SER A 96 4.45 13.02 -1.62
C SER A 96 4.24 11.53 -1.83
N VAL A 97 4.27 11.08 -3.08
CA VAL A 97 4.12 9.67 -3.44
C VAL A 97 5.04 9.32 -4.59
N GLU A 98 5.76 8.21 -4.43
CA GLU A 98 6.56 7.57 -5.47
C GLU A 98 5.94 6.22 -5.79
N PHE A 99 5.65 5.95 -7.07
CA PHE A 99 5.01 4.71 -7.50
C PHE A 99 5.78 4.05 -8.64
N HIS A 100 6.14 2.77 -8.44
CA HIS A 100 6.80 1.92 -9.42
C HIS A 100 5.88 0.79 -9.85
N MET A 101 5.51 0.77 -11.12
CA MET A 101 4.73 -0.32 -11.72
C MET A 101 5.63 -1.18 -12.60
N TYR A 102 5.69 -2.47 -12.32
CA TYR A 102 6.41 -3.47 -13.11
C TYR A 102 5.46 -4.19 -14.06
N ALA A 103 5.91 -4.46 -15.29
CA ALA A 103 5.06 -5.07 -16.30
C ALA A 103 4.63 -6.51 -15.95
N HIS A 104 5.52 -7.28 -15.34
CA HIS A 104 5.34 -8.70 -15.11
C HIS A 104 5.47 -9.07 -13.64
N GLY A 105 4.72 -10.08 -13.24
CA GLY A 105 4.75 -10.68 -11.92
C GLY A 105 3.37 -10.82 -11.29
N TRP A 106 3.27 -11.69 -10.31
CA TRP A 106 2.04 -12.01 -9.56
C TRP A 106 2.07 -11.40 -8.15
N HIS A 107 1.00 -11.61 -7.41
CA HIS A 107 0.89 -11.13 -6.04
C HIS A 107 1.86 -11.87 -5.10
N GLY A 108 2.43 -11.14 -4.13
CA GLY A 108 3.22 -11.77 -3.06
C GLY A 108 4.68 -12.04 -3.40
N LEU A 109 5.25 -11.39 -4.40
CA LEU A 109 6.64 -11.59 -4.84
C LEU A 109 7.71 -11.27 -3.78
N SER A 110 7.39 -10.46 -2.78
CA SER A 110 8.34 -10.05 -1.74
C SER A 110 9.62 -9.44 -2.37
N LEU A 111 10.80 -10.02 -2.16
CA LEU A 111 12.05 -9.55 -2.77
C LEU A 111 12.19 -9.96 -4.23
N ALA A 112 11.36 -10.85 -4.74
CA ALA A 112 11.40 -11.41 -6.09
C ALA A 112 12.78 -12.02 -6.46
N ASN A 113 13.48 -12.58 -5.49
CA ASN A 113 14.82 -13.14 -5.59
C ASN A 113 14.86 -14.62 -5.14
N GLU A 114 16.06 -15.22 -5.16
CA GLU A 114 16.29 -16.60 -4.73
C GLU A 114 15.74 -16.92 -3.33
N GLU A 115 15.78 -15.96 -2.38
CA GLU A 115 15.36 -16.17 -0.99
C GLU A 115 13.84 -16.26 -0.86
N THR A 116 13.09 -15.56 -1.72
CA THR A 116 11.64 -15.39 -1.59
C THR A 116 10.83 -16.03 -2.71
N LYS A 117 11.49 -16.62 -3.70
CA LYS A 117 10.79 -17.32 -4.78
C LYS A 117 10.05 -18.56 -4.27
N CYS A 118 8.81 -18.71 -4.70
CA CYS A 118 8.02 -19.92 -4.44
C CYS A 118 8.29 -21.04 -5.44
N ASP A 119 8.80 -20.68 -6.63
CA ASP A 119 9.12 -21.57 -7.73
C ASP A 119 10.26 -20.98 -8.58
N LYS A 120 10.65 -21.72 -9.64
CA LYS A 120 11.76 -21.32 -10.54
C LYS A 120 11.51 -20.01 -11.31
N ASP A 121 10.26 -19.59 -11.45
CA ASP A 121 9.87 -18.41 -12.20
C ASP A 121 9.73 -17.17 -11.30
N GLY A 122 9.94 -17.34 -9.97
CA GLY A 122 9.80 -16.27 -8.96
C GLY A 122 10.96 -15.28 -8.90
N GLU A 123 12.02 -15.48 -9.67
CA GLU A 123 13.11 -14.52 -9.79
C GLU A 123 12.82 -13.51 -10.89
N LEU A 124 12.52 -12.29 -10.51
CA LEU A 124 12.19 -11.20 -11.43
C LEU A 124 13.14 -10.02 -11.22
N PRO A 125 14.29 -9.98 -11.95
CA PRO A 125 15.34 -8.98 -11.72
C PRO A 125 14.86 -7.53 -11.78
N LYS A 126 13.89 -7.23 -12.65
CA LYS A 126 13.30 -5.88 -12.71
C LYS A 126 12.54 -5.55 -11.42
N VAL A 127 11.78 -6.50 -10.89
CA VAL A 127 11.02 -6.30 -9.63
C VAL A 127 11.97 -6.17 -8.45
N GLN A 128 13.05 -6.93 -8.39
CA GLN A 128 14.08 -6.84 -7.32
C GLN A 128 14.58 -5.41 -7.10
N SER A 129 14.54 -4.56 -8.13
CA SER A 129 15.00 -3.16 -8.04
C SER A 129 14.23 -2.33 -7.02
N TRP A 130 13.00 -2.72 -6.65
CA TRP A 130 12.18 -1.97 -5.72
C TRP A 130 12.86 -1.77 -4.35
N MET A 131 13.63 -2.75 -3.89
CA MET A 131 14.33 -2.65 -2.60
C MET A 131 15.38 -1.55 -2.62
N GLY A 132 16.22 -1.50 -3.66
CA GLY A 132 17.22 -0.43 -3.83
C GLY A 132 16.58 0.96 -3.98
N LEU A 133 15.47 1.04 -4.72
CA LEU A 133 14.70 2.27 -4.90
C LEU A 133 14.10 2.74 -3.56
N SER A 134 13.50 1.84 -2.79
CA SER A 134 12.91 2.17 -1.49
C SER A 134 13.97 2.62 -0.46
N ILE A 135 15.16 2.01 -0.47
CA ILE A 135 16.28 2.45 0.37
C ILE A 135 16.73 3.88 0.00
N THR A 136 16.80 4.18 -1.29
CA THR A 136 17.13 5.53 -1.77
C THR A 136 16.05 6.51 -1.34
N TRP A 137 14.78 6.16 -1.54
CA TRP A 137 13.64 6.96 -1.13
C TRP A 137 13.64 7.25 0.39
N ILE A 138 13.94 6.25 1.25
CA ILE A 138 14.07 6.47 2.70
C ILE A 138 15.15 7.51 3.02
N LYS A 139 16.31 7.44 2.35
CA LYS A 139 17.42 8.40 2.56
C LYS A 139 17.08 9.82 2.12
N ASP A 140 16.11 9.94 1.20
CA ASP A 140 15.65 11.24 0.70
C ASP A 140 14.44 11.79 1.48
N LEU A 141 13.86 11.00 2.40
CA LEU A 141 12.80 11.49 3.28
C LEU A 141 13.31 12.68 4.12
N GLY A 142 12.56 13.77 4.04
CA GLY A 142 12.91 15.00 4.76
C GLY A 142 13.90 15.93 4.04
N ARG A 143 14.35 15.58 2.83
CA ARG A 143 15.03 16.54 1.96
C ARG A 143 14.02 17.49 1.34
N GLU A 144 14.25 18.78 1.47
CA GLU A 144 13.54 19.81 0.70
C GLU A 144 14.20 19.93 -0.67
N TYR A 145 13.40 19.78 -1.74
CA TYR A 145 13.82 20.00 -3.14
C TYR A 145 13.27 21.32 -3.64
#